data_31f2dd0fbcbff014b12d9d9291224173
#
_entry.id   31f2dd0fbcbff014b12d9d9291224173
#
_cell.length_a   1.000
_cell.length_b   1.000
_cell.length_c   1.000
_cell.angle_alpha   90.00
_cell.angle_beta   90.00
_cell.angle_gamma   90.00
#
_symmetry.space_group_name_H-M   'P 1'
#
loop_
_entity.id
_entity.type
_entity.pdbx_description
1 polymer ?
#
loop_
_entity_poly.entity_id
_entity_poly.type
_entity_poly.pdbx_seq_one_letter_code
_entity_poly.pdbx_strand_id
1 'polypeptide(L)'
;MKDSVSLAALVSMKMALSADEDVLTYTKGSVDTVIEYHTMKIPRGGEYVLVLSDGTTVYLNAESELMYPVKFRGNDRRVFLKGEAYFDVKRDTSKPFIVEANSLEVRVLGTEFGVRAYQDETCIRTTLKKGKVSVENKGSGIVLTPGMQASFDKETSKMDVQEVNVNLFLAWKDGRLVFDNCSLENILKDLGKWYDFDVRYEREDARLIPFSLNIKKHDAFAEVLHLLEDTGCVEFDIEDNIVIVK
;
A
#
# COMPACT_ATOMS: atom_id res chain seq x y z
N MET A 1 10.80 -10.36 18.19
CA MET A 1 10.96 -9.16 19.05
C MET A 1 10.35 -8.00 18.28
N LYS A 2 9.29 -7.40 18.79
CA LYS A 2 8.66 -6.22 18.16
C LYS A 2 9.58 -5.03 18.36
N ASP A 3 10.27 -4.59 17.33
CA ASP A 3 10.99 -3.32 17.38
C ASP A 3 9.97 -2.19 17.24
N SER A 4 9.60 -1.67 18.41
CA SER A 4 8.83 -0.45 18.53
C SER A 4 9.60 0.69 17.88
N VAL A 5 9.05 1.31 16.84
CA VAL A 5 9.48 2.65 16.42
C VAL A 5 9.54 3.51 17.68
N SER A 6 10.74 4.02 18.00
CA SER A 6 10.98 4.72 19.24
C SER A 6 10.01 5.88 19.39
N LEU A 7 9.10 5.79 20.35
CA LEU A 7 8.20 6.86 20.79
C LEU A 7 8.98 8.17 21.13
N ALA A 8 10.28 8.07 21.38
CA ALA A 8 11.16 9.18 21.70
C ALA A 8 11.37 10.18 20.55
N ALA A 9 11.24 9.77 19.28
CA ALA A 9 11.31 10.68 18.14
C ALA A 9 10.02 11.50 17.96
N LEU A 10 8.91 11.05 18.54
CA LEU A 10 7.59 11.70 18.49
C LEU A 10 7.36 12.69 19.65
N VAL A 11 8.14 12.58 20.73
CA VAL A 11 7.95 13.38 21.98
C VAL A 11 8.50 14.82 21.87
N SER A 12 9.24 15.17 20.81
CA SER A 12 9.74 16.55 20.62
C SER A 12 8.66 17.54 20.17
N MET A 13 7.42 17.12 19.96
CA MET A 13 6.34 17.97 19.46
C MET A 13 5.27 18.18 20.54
N LYS A 14 5.03 19.44 20.91
CA LYS A 14 3.95 19.89 21.81
C LYS A 14 2.55 19.72 21.16
N MET A 15 2.10 18.50 20.95
CA MET A 15 0.73 18.19 20.58
C MET A 15 0.25 16.99 21.39
N ALA A 16 -1.00 17.06 21.90
CA ALA A 16 -1.58 15.95 22.63
C ALA A 16 -1.82 14.77 21.65
N LEU A 17 -1.05 13.72 21.85
CA LEU A 17 -1.14 12.45 21.16
C LEU A 17 -1.93 11.49 22.06
N SER A 18 -3.03 10.94 21.57
CA SER A 18 -3.55 9.69 22.11
C SER A 18 -3.09 8.58 21.16
N ALA A 19 -2.26 7.70 21.64
CA ALA A 19 -1.85 6.51 20.92
C ALA A 19 -2.55 5.31 21.55
N ASP A 20 -3.46 4.69 20.83
CA ASP A 20 -3.79 3.28 21.01
C ASP A 20 -2.80 2.47 20.16
N GLU A 21 -2.52 1.23 20.53
CA GLU A 21 -1.31 0.48 20.15
C GLU A 21 -0.91 0.48 18.65
N ASP A 22 -1.82 0.83 17.71
CA ASP A 22 -1.56 0.87 16.27
C ASP A 22 -2.24 2.07 15.52
N VAL A 23 -2.72 3.10 16.24
CA VAL A 23 -3.44 4.24 15.62
C VAL A 23 -2.87 5.58 16.09
N LEU A 24 -2.40 6.42 15.15
CA LEU A 24 -1.99 7.80 15.40
C LEU A 24 -3.08 8.77 14.95
N THR A 25 -3.59 9.59 15.88
CA THR A 25 -4.65 10.58 15.60
C THR A 25 -4.16 12.01 15.88
N TYR A 26 -4.43 12.92 14.94
CA TYR A 26 -4.10 14.35 15.09
C TYR A 26 -5.34 15.18 15.43
N THR A 27 -5.23 16.06 16.44
CA THR A 27 -6.27 16.98 16.84
C THR A 27 -6.00 18.41 16.36
N LYS A 28 -7.08 19.19 16.15
CA LYS A 28 -7.05 20.58 15.65
C LYS A 28 -6.41 21.56 16.65
N GLY A 29 -5.29 22.22 16.33
CA GLY A 29 -4.68 23.31 17.14
C GLY A 29 -3.97 24.39 16.30
N SER A 30 -4.01 25.64 16.75
CA SER A 30 -3.37 26.94 16.42
C SER A 30 -2.89 27.33 15.00
N VAL A 31 -2.88 28.65 14.74
CA VAL A 31 -2.59 29.35 13.47
C VAL A 31 -1.08 29.49 13.29
N ASP A 32 -0.50 28.75 12.34
CA ASP A 32 0.85 28.98 11.81
C ASP A 32 0.83 28.99 10.28
N THR A 33 1.66 29.84 9.67
CA THR A 33 1.70 30.09 8.22
C THR A 33 2.51 29.06 7.45
N VAL A 34 3.32 28.25 8.10
CA VAL A 34 4.16 27.20 7.49
C VAL A 34 3.38 25.88 7.49
N ILE A 35 3.38 25.19 6.35
CA ILE A 35 2.84 23.82 6.25
C ILE A 35 3.93 22.88 6.75
N GLU A 36 3.68 22.25 7.90
CA GLU A 36 4.54 21.23 8.46
C GLU A 36 4.14 19.87 7.89
N TYR A 37 5.12 19.09 7.41
CA TYR A 37 4.93 17.75 6.87
C TYR A 37 5.56 16.70 7.79
N HIS A 38 4.85 15.61 7.99
CA HIS A 38 5.36 14.40 8.60
C HIS A 38 5.51 13.30 7.57
N THR A 39 6.44 12.38 7.84
CA THR A 39 6.64 11.18 7.01
C THR A 39 6.52 9.96 7.90
N MET A 40 5.54 9.10 7.56
CA MET A 40 5.39 7.77 8.16
C MET A 40 6.07 6.77 7.24
N LYS A 41 6.99 5.94 7.80
CA LYS A 41 7.67 4.86 7.09
C LYS A 41 7.34 3.54 7.75
N ILE A 42 6.88 2.60 6.96
CA ILE A 42 6.54 1.25 7.40
C ILE A 42 7.65 0.29 6.97
N PRO A 43 8.29 -0.44 7.90
CA PRO A 43 9.28 -1.44 7.57
C PRO A 43 8.66 -2.69 6.92
N ARG A 44 9.49 -3.62 6.48
CA ARG A 44 9.07 -5.00 6.17
C ARG A 44 8.35 -5.61 7.36
N GLY A 45 7.35 -6.45 7.10
CA GLY A 45 6.54 -7.11 8.13
C GLY A 45 5.62 -6.18 8.92
N GLY A 46 5.61 -4.87 8.61
CA GLY A 46 4.80 -3.87 9.31
C GLY A 46 3.56 -3.47 8.53
N GLU A 47 2.55 -3.01 9.26
CA GLU A 47 1.41 -2.27 8.73
C GLU A 47 1.00 -1.22 9.75
N TYR A 48 0.35 -0.16 9.30
CA TYR A 48 -0.10 0.89 10.20
C TYR A 48 -1.39 1.54 9.72
N VAL A 49 -2.22 1.95 10.67
CA VAL A 49 -3.43 2.74 10.40
C VAL A 49 -3.22 4.16 10.91
N LEU A 50 -3.39 5.12 10.01
CA LEU A 50 -3.21 6.55 10.29
C LEU A 50 -4.52 7.29 10.06
N VAL A 51 -4.92 8.12 11.03
CA VAL A 51 -6.04 9.04 10.86
C VAL A 51 -5.50 10.45 10.67
N LEU A 52 -5.74 11.01 9.49
CA LEU A 52 -5.30 12.36 9.12
C LEU A 52 -6.17 13.45 9.77
N SER A 53 -5.69 14.69 9.76
CA SER A 53 -6.36 15.82 10.42
C SER A 53 -7.75 16.19 9.87
N ASP A 54 -8.09 15.69 8.67
CA ASP A 54 -9.41 15.84 8.05
C ASP A 54 -10.39 14.70 8.40
N GLY A 55 -9.89 13.67 9.13
CA GLY A 55 -10.63 12.45 9.47
C GLY A 55 -10.56 11.37 8.41
N THR A 56 -9.72 11.51 7.38
CA THR A 56 -9.40 10.44 6.43
C THR A 56 -8.60 9.37 7.11
N THR A 57 -8.98 8.10 6.93
CA THR A 57 -8.24 6.94 7.44
C THR A 57 -7.38 6.35 6.33
N VAL A 58 -6.10 6.13 6.62
CA VAL A 58 -5.13 5.55 5.70
C VAL A 58 -4.56 4.29 6.31
N TYR A 59 -4.68 3.17 5.61
CA TYR A 59 -4.01 1.91 5.94
C TYR A 59 -2.75 1.84 5.10
N LEU A 60 -1.60 1.69 5.74
CA LEU A 60 -0.29 1.60 5.09
C LEU A 60 0.21 0.16 5.16
N ASN A 61 0.57 -0.40 4.01
CA ASN A 61 1.14 -1.74 3.90
C ASN A 61 2.65 -1.74 4.15
N ALA A 62 3.27 -2.92 4.24
CA ALA A 62 4.71 -3.10 4.41
C ALA A 62 5.51 -2.34 3.34
N GLU A 63 6.70 -1.87 3.69
CA GLU A 63 7.63 -1.10 2.82
C GLU A 63 7.02 0.17 2.21
N SER A 64 6.06 0.80 2.92
CA SER A 64 5.40 2.00 2.43
C SER A 64 5.86 3.26 3.17
N GLU A 65 5.84 4.37 2.45
CA GLU A 65 6.15 5.70 2.98
C GLU A 65 5.01 6.66 2.58
N LEU A 66 4.44 7.33 3.58
CA LEU A 66 3.45 8.39 3.36
C LEU A 66 3.98 9.70 3.96
N MET A 67 4.11 10.73 3.10
CA MET A 67 4.35 12.09 3.54
C MET A 67 3.04 12.88 3.47
N TYR A 68 2.68 13.55 4.56
CA TYR A 68 1.41 14.25 4.71
C TYR A 68 1.56 15.49 5.58
N PRO A 69 0.77 16.55 5.36
CA PRO A 69 0.79 17.73 6.21
C PRO A 69 0.08 17.45 7.55
N VAL A 70 0.62 17.97 8.63
CA VAL A 70 -0.02 17.92 9.97
C VAL A 70 -1.43 18.51 9.93
N LYS A 71 -1.63 19.54 9.11
CA LYS A 71 -2.93 20.14 8.80
C LYS A 71 -3.04 20.47 7.33
N PHE A 72 -4.14 20.06 6.71
CA PHE A 72 -4.44 20.45 5.35
C PHE A 72 -4.80 21.93 5.27
N ARG A 73 -3.98 22.70 4.55
CA ARG A 73 -4.18 24.12 4.25
C ARG A 73 -4.38 24.31 2.75
N GLY A 74 -4.84 25.51 2.31
CA GLY A 74 -5.10 25.78 0.90
C GLY A 74 -6.33 25.07 0.35
N ASN A 75 -6.35 24.84 -0.97
CA ASN A 75 -7.54 24.44 -1.71
C ASN A 75 -7.63 22.92 -1.95
N ASP A 76 -6.64 22.14 -1.53
CA ASP A 76 -6.63 20.68 -1.62
C ASP A 76 -6.11 20.02 -0.33
N ARG A 77 -6.26 18.69 -0.26
CA ARG A 77 -5.74 17.81 0.78
C ARG A 77 -4.74 16.85 0.14
N ARG A 78 -3.46 17.27 0.06
CA ARG A 78 -2.43 16.52 -0.68
C ARG A 78 -1.56 15.69 0.24
N VAL A 79 -1.32 14.45 -0.16
CA VAL A 79 -0.38 13.50 0.45
C VAL A 79 0.49 12.86 -0.63
N PHE A 80 1.67 12.34 -0.23
CA PHE A 80 2.64 11.75 -1.15
C PHE A 80 2.90 10.31 -0.72
N LEU A 81 2.71 9.37 -1.64
CA LEU A 81 2.82 7.94 -1.37
C LEU A 81 3.97 7.29 -2.16
N LYS A 82 4.75 6.46 -1.46
CA LYS A 82 5.58 5.41 -2.03
C LYS A 82 5.16 4.09 -1.37
N GLY A 83 5.06 3.00 -2.14
CA GLY A 83 4.56 1.73 -1.62
C GLY A 83 3.06 1.58 -1.81
N GLU A 84 2.37 0.98 -0.85
CA GLU A 84 0.95 0.63 -0.97
C GLU A 84 0.13 1.17 0.21
N ALA A 85 -0.98 1.81 -0.12
CA ALA A 85 -1.93 2.31 0.86
C ALA A 85 -3.38 2.15 0.39
N TYR A 86 -4.26 1.93 1.37
CA TYR A 86 -5.71 2.05 1.18
C TYR A 86 -6.20 3.31 1.90
N PHE A 87 -7.06 4.05 1.23
CA PHE A 87 -7.61 5.32 1.70
C PHE A 87 -9.12 5.21 1.86
N ASP A 88 -9.62 5.50 3.06
CA ASP A 88 -11.02 5.80 3.33
C ASP A 88 -11.13 7.31 3.53
N VAL A 89 -11.38 8.02 2.42
CA VAL A 89 -11.30 9.48 2.40
C VAL A 89 -12.58 10.11 2.90
N LYS A 90 -12.45 10.95 3.92
CA LYS A 90 -13.55 11.77 4.42
C LYS A 90 -14.11 12.66 3.32
N ARG A 91 -15.44 12.57 3.11
CA ARG A 91 -16.11 13.33 2.05
C ARG A 91 -16.04 14.84 2.29
N ASP A 92 -15.47 15.54 1.33
CA ASP A 92 -15.45 17.00 1.23
C ASP A 92 -15.42 17.39 -0.26
N THR A 93 -16.49 17.94 -0.78
CA THR A 93 -16.64 18.32 -2.19
C THR A 93 -16.00 19.68 -2.50
N SER A 94 -15.72 20.47 -1.49
CA SER A 94 -15.12 21.82 -1.62
C SER A 94 -13.59 21.73 -1.68
N LYS A 95 -13.00 20.65 -1.11
CA LYS A 95 -11.56 20.49 -0.98
C LYS A 95 -11.13 19.09 -1.37
N PRO A 96 -10.72 18.85 -2.63
CA PRO A 96 -10.34 17.53 -3.11
C PRO A 96 -9.17 16.95 -2.31
N PHE A 97 -9.18 15.61 -2.15
CA PHE A 97 -8.07 14.85 -1.61
C PHE A 97 -7.23 14.31 -2.79
N ILE A 98 -5.93 14.49 -2.72
CA ILE A 98 -5.00 14.13 -3.78
C ILE A 98 -3.90 13.25 -3.22
N VAL A 99 -3.78 12.03 -3.76
CA VAL A 99 -2.61 11.18 -3.53
C VAL A 99 -1.66 11.36 -4.71
N GLU A 100 -0.47 11.85 -4.42
CA GLU A 100 0.61 11.95 -5.39
C GLU A 100 1.52 10.71 -5.25
N ALA A 101 1.63 9.94 -6.33
CA ALA A 101 2.44 8.72 -6.40
C ALA A 101 3.31 8.78 -7.66
N ASN A 102 4.59 9.08 -7.49
CA ASN A 102 5.52 9.41 -8.59
C ASN A 102 4.96 10.53 -9.48
N SER A 103 4.64 10.20 -10.75
CA SER A 103 4.10 11.13 -11.74
C SER A 103 2.57 11.15 -11.81
N LEU A 104 1.89 10.34 -11.00
CA LEU A 104 0.42 10.27 -10.97
C LEU A 104 -0.17 11.11 -9.85
N GLU A 105 -1.26 11.79 -10.16
CA GLU A 105 -2.18 12.36 -9.20
C GLU A 105 -3.48 11.54 -9.18
N VAL A 106 -3.85 11.02 -8.00
CA VAL A 106 -5.11 10.33 -7.75
C VAL A 106 -6.01 11.26 -6.95
N ARG A 107 -7.05 11.79 -7.59
CA ARG A 107 -7.92 12.85 -7.05
C ARG A 107 -9.31 12.31 -6.71
N VAL A 108 -9.78 12.63 -5.48
CA VAL A 108 -11.08 12.18 -4.98
C VAL A 108 -11.76 13.27 -4.13
N LEU A 109 -13.07 13.12 -3.89
CA LEU A 109 -13.85 14.02 -3.02
C LEU A 109 -14.41 13.32 -1.78
N GLY A 110 -14.27 11.99 -1.67
CA GLY A 110 -14.80 11.16 -0.58
C GLY A 110 -15.03 9.75 -1.10
N THR A 111 -14.04 8.89 -0.99
CA THR A 111 -13.90 7.68 -1.80
C THR A 111 -13.09 6.66 -1.03
N GLU A 112 -13.41 5.38 -1.21
CA GLU A 112 -12.64 4.25 -0.72
C GLU A 112 -11.86 3.62 -1.90
N PHE A 113 -10.53 3.64 -1.83
CA PHE A 113 -9.66 3.15 -2.91
C PHE A 113 -8.28 2.74 -2.42
N GLY A 114 -7.60 1.89 -3.17
CA GLY A 114 -6.19 1.53 -2.95
C GLY A 114 -5.29 2.14 -4.01
N VAL A 115 -4.06 2.48 -3.62
CA VAL A 115 -2.97 2.86 -4.51
C VAL A 115 -1.77 2.00 -4.20
N ARG A 116 -1.22 1.31 -5.23
CA ARG A 116 0.02 0.54 -5.16
C ARG A 116 1.05 1.16 -6.08
N ALA A 117 2.12 1.70 -5.50
CA ALA A 117 3.14 2.50 -6.17
C ALA A 117 4.56 2.21 -5.62
N TYR A 118 4.91 0.93 -5.46
CA TYR A 118 6.26 0.52 -5.08
C TYR A 118 7.28 0.94 -6.14
N GLN A 119 8.46 1.36 -5.71
CA GLN A 119 9.49 1.88 -6.62
C GLN A 119 10.05 0.82 -7.55
N ASP A 120 10.18 -0.40 -7.07
CA ASP A 120 10.69 -1.59 -7.75
C ASP A 120 9.66 -2.28 -8.69
N GLU A 121 8.42 -1.80 -8.73
CA GLU A 121 7.38 -2.25 -9.67
C GLU A 121 7.33 -1.37 -10.91
N THR A 122 7.06 -1.96 -12.05
CA THR A 122 6.94 -1.24 -13.35
C THR A 122 5.67 -0.41 -13.46
N CYS A 123 4.63 -0.80 -12.73
CA CYS A 123 3.31 -0.16 -12.81
C CYS A 123 2.86 0.46 -11.48
N ILE A 124 2.11 1.56 -11.59
CA ILE A 124 1.33 2.10 -10.47
C ILE A 124 -0.13 1.69 -10.69
N ARG A 125 -0.75 1.08 -9.67
CA ARG A 125 -2.15 0.63 -9.75
C ARG A 125 -3.02 1.43 -8.80
N THR A 126 -4.18 1.86 -9.30
CA THR A 126 -5.24 2.49 -8.50
C THR A 126 -6.52 1.68 -8.60
N THR A 127 -6.98 1.11 -7.50
CA THR A 127 -8.15 0.22 -7.44
C THR A 127 -9.29 0.91 -6.69
N LEU A 128 -10.43 1.07 -7.34
CA LEU A 128 -11.58 1.77 -6.76
C LEU A 128 -12.59 0.80 -6.14
N LYS A 129 -12.82 0.96 -4.83
CA LYS A 129 -13.84 0.19 -4.09
C LYS A 129 -15.19 0.90 -4.08
N LYS A 130 -15.22 2.20 -3.74
CA LYS A 130 -16.47 2.97 -3.60
C LYS A 130 -16.26 4.43 -3.91
N GLY A 131 -17.19 5.05 -4.60
CA GLY A 131 -17.17 6.47 -4.95
C GLY A 131 -16.70 6.73 -6.36
N LYS A 132 -15.80 7.70 -6.57
CA LYS A 132 -15.25 8.11 -7.87
C LYS A 132 -13.80 8.56 -7.70
N VAL A 133 -12.94 8.14 -8.61
CA VAL A 133 -11.52 8.50 -8.66
C VAL A 133 -11.18 9.08 -10.02
N SER A 134 -10.47 10.23 -10.05
CA SER A 134 -9.75 10.70 -11.23
C SER A 134 -8.29 10.34 -11.08
N VAL A 135 -7.72 9.65 -12.06
CA VAL A 135 -6.28 9.32 -12.13
C VAL A 135 -5.70 10.14 -13.26
N GLU A 136 -4.72 11.00 -12.96
CA GLU A 136 -4.18 11.98 -13.89
C GLU A 136 -2.65 11.87 -14.00
N ASN A 137 -2.14 11.97 -15.23
CA ASN A 137 -0.72 12.11 -15.52
C ASN A 137 -0.52 13.26 -16.53
N LYS A 138 0.25 14.29 -16.15
CA LYS A 138 0.60 15.43 -17.02
C LYS A 138 -0.59 16.02 -17.78
N GLY A 139 -1.75 16.15 -17.11
CA GLY A 139 -2.95 16.78 -17.69
C GLY A 139 -3.84 15.83 -18.52
N SER A 140 -3.44 14.59 -18.72
CA SER A 140 -4.31 13.53 -19.27
C SER A 140 -4.82 12.66 -18.12
N GLY A 141 -6.12 12.44 -18.06
CA GLY A 141 -6.72 11.71 -16.96
C GLY A 141 -7.86 10.80 -17.36
N ILE A 142 -8.12 9.83 -16.51
CA ILE A 142 -9.25 8.91 -16.61
C ILE A 142 -10.04 8.91 -15.32
N VAL A 143 -11.32 8.56 -15.43
CA VAL A 143 -12.21 8.48 -14.27
C VAL A 143 -12.63 7.03 -14.07
N LEU A 144 -12.37 6.50 -12.87
CA LEU A 144 -12.78 5.17 -12.46
C LEU A 144 -14.15 5.18 -11.79
N THR A 145 -14.90 4.10 -12.01
CA THR A 145 -16.11 3.71 -11.28
C THR A 145 -15.81 2.49 -10.39
N PRO A 146 -16.62 2.20 -9.36
CA PRO A 146 -16.41 1.06 -8.48
C PRO A 146 -16.24 -0.26 -9.24
N GLY A 147 -15.27 -1.08 -8.84
CA GLY A 147 -14.91 -2.31 -9.54
C GLY A 147 -13.80 -2.16 -10.58
N MET A 148 -13.37 -0.93 -10.87
CA MET A 148 -12.30 -0.68 -11.84
C MET A 148 -10.94 -0.49 -11.20
N GLN A 149 -9.89 -0.86 -11.94
CA GLN A 149 -8.49 -0.59 -11.65
C GLN A 149 -7.84 0.11 -12.85
N ALA A 150 -7.12 1.21 -12.57
CA ALA A 150 -6.17 1.80 -13.50
C ALA A 150 -4.78 1.24 -13.22
N SER A 151 -4.06 0.87 -14.28
CA SER A 151 -2.65 0.48 -14.26
C SER A 151 -1.86 1.45 -15.14
N PHE A 152 -0.94 2.19 -14.51
CA PHE A 152 -0.05 3.12 -15.20
C PHE A 152 1.34 2.52 -15.29
N ASP A 153 1.81 2.30 -16.49
CA ASP A 153 3.16 1.83 -16.78
C ASP A 153 4.16 3.00 -16.72
N LYS A 154 5.16 2.89 -15.86
CA LYS A 154 6.12 3.97 -15.59
C LYS A 154 7.08 4.24 -16.74
N GLU A 155 7.40 3.21 -17.54
CA GLU A 155 8.35 3.31 -18.66
C GLU A 155 7.67 3.88 -19.90
N THR A 156 6.52 3.34 -20.26
CA THR A 156 5.80 3.73 -21.47
C THR A 156 4.86 4.92 -21.25
N SER A 157 4.59 5.30 -19.99
CA SER A 157 3.58 6.29 -19.60
C SER A 157 2.17 5.98 -20.11
N LYS A 158 1.88 4.72 -20.42
CA LYS A 158 0.55 4.27 -20.81
C LYS A 158 -0.32 3.97 -19.60
N MET A 159 -1.59 4.28 -19.71
CA MET A 159 -2.59 3.99 -18.70
C MET A 159 -3.62 3.02 -19.29
N ASP A 160 -3.80 1.88 -18.64
CA ASP A 160 -4.79 0.87 -18.96
C ASP A 160 -5.86 0.81 -17.86
N VAL A 161 -7.10 0.48 -18.23
CA VAL A 161 -8.22 0.37 -17.29
C VAL A 161 -8.95 -0.93 -17.50
N GLN A 162 -9.19 -1.66 -16.42
CA GLN A 162 -9.91 -2.92 -16.47
C GLN A 162 -10.87 -3.07 -15.28
N GLU A 163 -11.91 -3.89 -15.47
CA GLU A 163 -12.71 -4.38 -14.35
C GLU A 163 -11.94 -5.45 -13.59
N VAL A 164 -11.99 -5.38 -12.27
CA VAL A 164 -11.25 -6.31 -11.39
C VAL A 164 -12.11 -6.75 -10.21
N ASN A 165 -11.79 -7.90 -9.64
CA ASN A 165 -12.28 -8.26 -8.32
C ASN A 165 -11.51 -7.45 -7.27
N VAL A 166 -12.09 -6.34 -6.84
CA VAL A 166 -11.50 -5.39 -5.90
C VAL A 166 -11.01 -6.07 -4.61
N ASN A 167 -11.71 -7.13 -4.18
CA ASN A 167 -11.36 -7.84 -2.94
C ASN A 167 -9.99 -8.56 -3.05
N LEU A 168 -9.54 -8.94 -4.24
CA LEU A 168 -8.22 -9.53 -4.43
C LEU A 168 -7.11 -8.51 -4.14
N PHE A 169 -7.30 -7.28 -4.61
CA PHE A 169 -6.28 -6.22 -4.50
C PHE A 169 -6.28 -5.50 -3.15
N LEU A 170 -7.39 -5.55 -2.41
CA LEU A 170 -7.56 -4.81 -1.15
C LEU A 170 -7.70 -5.72 0.08
N ALA A 171 -7.59 -7.04 -0.08
CA ALA A 171 -7.72 -8.02 1.01
C ALA A 171 -6.66 -7.84 2.11
N TRP A 172 -5.49 -7.34 1.73
CA TRP A 172 -4.37 -7.17 2.65
C TRP A 172 -4.70 -6.28 3.86
N LYS A 173 -5.53 -5.24 3.69
CA LYS A 173 -5.97 -4.38 4.79
C LYS A 173 -6.89 -5.09 5.79
N ASP A 174 -7.49 -6.21 5.36
CA ASP A 174 -8.36 -7.05 6.18
C ASP A 174 -7.61 -8.31 6.69
N GLY A 175 -6.27 -8.26 6.68
CA GLY A 175 -5.39 -9.30 7.20
C GLY A 175 -5.27 -10.55 6.32
N ARG A 176 -5.53 -10.46 5.01
CA ARG A 176 -5.43 -11.58 4.06
C ARG A 176 -4.53 -11.23 2.89
N LEU A 177 -3.78 -12.21 2.40
CA LEU A 177 -3.07 -12.14 1.13
C LEU A 177 -3.78 -13.08 0.16
N VAL A 178 -4.27 -12.51 -0.95
CA VAL A 178 -5.04 -13.25 -1.95
C VAL A 178 -4.39 -13.06 -3.30
N PHE A 179 -4.02 -14.16 -3.91
CA PHE A 179 -3.43 -14.22 -5.24
C PHE A 179 -4.32 -15.08 -6.12
N ASP A 180 -4.55 -14.67 -7.36
CA ASP A 180 -5.35 -15.40 -8.32
C ASP A 180 -4.60 -15.45 -9.66
N ASN A 181 -4.22 -16.64 -10.09
CA ASN A 181 -3.41 -16.88 -11.30
C ASN A 181 -2.19 -15.94 -11.37
N CYS A 182 -1.49 -15.79 -10.25
CA CYS A 182 -0.37 -14.89 -10.09
C CYS A 182 0.95 -15.67 -10.21
N SER A 183 1.95 -15.12 -10.91
CA SER A 183 3.26 -15.76 -11.02
C SER A 183 3.94 -15.92 -9.66
N LEU A 184 4.69 -17.02 -9.50
CA LEU A 184 5.45 -17.28 -8.27
C LEU A 184 6.34 -16.10 -7.88
N GLU A 185 6.98 -15.47 -8.87
CA GLU A 185 7.82 -14.30 -8.63
C GLU A 185 7.06 -13.16 -7.94
N ASN A 186 5.87 -12.83 -8.42
CA ASN A 186 5.04 -11.78 -7.82
C ASN A 186 4.51 -12.18 -6.43
N ILE A 187 4.17 -13.47 -6.25
CA ILE A 187 3.73 -13.99 -4.95
C ILE A 187 4.87 -13.88 -3.94
N LEU A 188 6.05 -14.42 -4.25
CA LEU A 188 7.20 -14.40 -3.34
C LEU A 188 7.70 -12.98 -3.07
N LYS A 189 7.60 -12.08 -4.06
CA LYS A 189 7.91 -10.66 -3.88
C LYS A 189 6.98 -10.00 -2.84
N ASP A 190 5.69 -10.27 -2.88
CA ASP A 190 4.73 -9.74 -1.91
C ASP A 190 4.87 -10.40 -0.54
N LEU A 191 5.06 -11.71 -0.51
CA LEU A 191 5.35 -12.45 0.73
C LEU A 191 6.65 -11.96 1.38
N GLY A 192 7.70 -11.66 0.60
CA GLY A 192 8.97 -11.14 1.09
C GLY A 192 8.84 -9.79 1.79
N LYS A 193 7.94 -8.92 1.32
CA LYS A 193 7.63 -7.66 2.02
C LYS A 193 7.00 -7.90 3.40
N TRP A 194 6.16 -8.94 3.49
CA TRP A 194 5.42 -9.25 4.71
C TRP A 194 6.20 -10.10 5.71
N TYR A 195 6.88 -11.16 5.24
CA TYR A 195 7.64 -12.09 6.08
C TYR A 195 9.12 -11.74 6.22
N ASP A 196 9.57 -10.66 5.58
CA ASP A 196 10.94 -10.14 5.63
C ASP A 196 11.99 -11.17 5.18
N PHE A 197 11.88 -11.66 3.94
CA PHE A 197 12.87 -12.51 3.30
C PHE A 197 13.20 -12.02 1.89
N ASP A 198 14.35 -12.44 1.39
CA ASP A 198 14.76 -12.28 0.01
C ASP A 198 14.64 -13.61 -0.75
N VAL A 199 14.62 -13.57 -2.09
CA VAL A 199 14.41 -14.76 -2.93
C VAL A 199 15.59 -14.99 -3.86
N ARG A 200 16.07 -16.23 -3.93
CA ARG A 200 17.03 -16.71 -4.92
C ARG A 200 16.41 -17.84 -5.74
N TYR A 201 16.50 -17.75 -7.06
CA TYR A 201 16.00 -18.78 -7.96
C TYR A 201 17.16 -19.63 -8.46
N GLU A 202 17.13 -20.95 -8.22
CA GLU A 202 18.00 -21.94 -8.89
C GLU A 202 17.36 -22.41 -10.19
N ARG A 203 16.02 -22.36 -10.26
CA ARG A 203 15.23 -22.67 -11.45
C ARG A 203 14.51 -21.42 -11.97
N GLU A 204 15.06 -20.77 -12.98
CA GLU A 204 14.56 -19.48 -13.49
C GLU A 204 13.15 -19.58 -14.09
N ASP A 205 12.77 -20.71 -14.72
CA ASP A 205 11.42 -20.92 -15.25
C ASP A 205 10.34 -20.98 -14.17
N ALA A 206 10.70 -21.33 -12.93
CA ALA A 206 9.77 -21.34 -11.80
C ALA A 206 9.14 -19.96 -11.53
N ARG A 207 9.83 -18.87 -11.88
CA ARG A 207 9.32 -17.50 -11.69
C ARG A 207 7.94 -17.29 -12.30
N LEU A 208 7.69 -17.91 -13.45
CA LEU A 208 6.49 -17.70 -14.25
C LEU A 208 5.35 -18.68 -13.91
N ILE A 209 5.60 -19.68 -13.07
CA ILE A 209 4.55 -20.65 -12.69
C ILE A 209 3.42 -19.91 -11.98
N PRO A 210 2.17 -20.03 -12.47
CA PRO A 210 1.04 -19.36 -11.85
C PRO A 210 0.50 -20.15 -10.67
N PHE A 211 0.18 -19.45 -9.58
CA PHE A 211 -0.50 -20.01 -8.42
C PHE A 211 -1.69 -19.15 -8.01
N SER A 212 -2.66 -19.79 -7.36
CA SER A 212 -3.75 -19.10 -6.65
C SER A 212 -3.67 -19.46 -5.17
N LEU A 213 -3.63 -18.43 -4.33
CA LEU A 213 -3.41 -18.58 -2.89
C LEU A 213 -4.32 -17.62 -2.12
N ASN A 214 -4.84 -18.08 -0.97
CA ASN A 214 -5.65 -17.25 -0.10
C ASN A 214 -5.32 -17.55 1.36
N ILE A 215 -4.42 -16.79 1.95
CA ILE A 215 -3.83 -17.00 3.26
C ILE A 215 -4.12 -15.82 4.20
N LYS A 216 -3.99 -16.05 5.50
CA LYS A 216 -3.96 -14.96 6.48
C LYS A 216 -2.53 -14.44 6.60
N LYS A 217 -2.38 -13.14 6.76
CA LYS A 217 -1.08 -12.50 6.96
C LYS A 217 -0.27 -13.04 8.15
N HIS A 218 -0.95 -13.63 9.13
CA HIS A 218 -0.33 -14.15 10.35
C HIS A 218 -0.16 -15.68 10.34
N ASP A 219 -0.46 -16.34 9.22
CA ASP A 219 -0.14 -17.78 9.07
C ASP A 219 1.38 -17.97 9.15
N ALA A 220 1.83 -19.10 9.64
CA ALA A 220 3.26 -19.35 9.76
C ALA A 220 3.91 -19.40 8.36
N PHE A 221 5.04 -18.72 8.18
CA PHE A 221 5.70 -18.64 6.88
C PHE A 221 6.00 -20.02 6.26
N ALA A 222 6.46 -20.99 7.08
CA ALA A 222 6.70 -22.35 6.63
C ALA A 222 5.43 -23.02 6.08
N GLU A 223 4.26 -22.78 6.69
CA GLU A 223 2.98 -23.33 6.21
C GLU A 223 2.62 -22.75 4.84
N VAL A 224 2.91 -21.48 4.63
CA VAL A 224 2.66 -20.82 3.33
C VAL A 224 3.53 -21.41 2.22
N LEU A 225 4.82 -21.69 2.49
CA LEU A 225 5.70 -22.35 1.52
C LEU A 225 5.24 -23.78 1.24
N HIS A 226 4.88 -24.55 2.27
CA HIS A 226 4.35 -25.91 2.09
C HIS A 226 3.10 -25.97 1.22
N LEU A 227 2.20 -24.98 1.32
CA LEU A 227 1.03 -24.90 0.42
C LEU A 227 1.43 -24.77 -1.07
N LEU A 228 2.53 -24.11 -1.36
CA LEU A 228 3.05 -24.00 -2.72
C LEU A 228 3.76 -25.30 -3.16
N GLU A 229 4.54 -25.94 -2.26
CA GLU A 229 5.21 -27.24 -2.49
C GLU A 229 4.23 -28.38 -2.72
N ASP A 230 3.10 -28.40 -2.01
CA ASP A 230 2.05 -29.43 -2.15
C ASP A 230 1.47 -29.52 -3.56
N THR A 231 1.68 -28.50 -4.39
CA THR A 231 1.30 -28.56 -5.81
C THR A 231 2.24 -29.44 -6.64
N GLY A 232 3.41 -29.79 -6.13
CA GLY A 232 4.46 -30.54 -6.83
C GLY A 232 5.16 -29.76 -7.95
N CYS A 233 4.95 -28.44 -8.05
CA CYS A 233 5.53 -27.60 -9.09
C CYS A 233 6.85 -26.96 -8.70
N VAL A 234 7.10 -26.78 -7.41
CA VAL A 234 8.27 -26.11 -6.82
C VAL A 234 8.67 -26.76 -5.51
N GLU A 235 9.93 -26.61 -5.13
CA GLU A 235 10.47 -26.94 -3.81
C GLU A 235 11.23 -25.72 -3.26
N PHE A 236 11.28 -25.56 -1.95
CA PHE A 236 11.94 -24.45 -1.29
C PHE A 236 12.98 -24.92 -0.29
N ASP A 237 14.15 -24.28 -0.28
CA ASP A 237 15.07 -24.31 0.85
C ASP A 237 15.10 -22.92 1.50
N ILE A 238 15.43 -22.89 2.78
CA ILE A 238 15.59 -21.63 3.54
C ILE A 238 17.03 -21.61 4.07
N GLU A 239 17.79 -20.60 3.66
CA GLU A 239 19.12 -20.29 4.17
C GLU A 239 19.08 -18.91 4.83
N ASP A 240 19.16 -18.83 6.16
CA ASP A 240 19.01 -17.59 6.93
C ASP A 240 17.69 -16.87 6.59
N ASN A 241 17.79 -15.76 5.84
CA ASN A 241 16.67 -14.91 5.41
C ASN A 241 16.44 -15.01 3.89
N ILE A 242 16.94 -16.04 3.24
CA ILE A 242 16.83 -16.24 1.80
C ILE A 242 16.01 -17.50 1.52
N VAL A 243 14.95 -17.35 0.75
CA VAL A 243 14.18 -18.48 0.18
C VAL A 243 14.76 -18.85 -1.17
N ILE A 244 15.16 -20.11 -1.30
CA ILE A 244 15.74 -20.66 -2.52
C ILE A 244 14.67 -21.47 -3.23
N VAL A 245 14.36 -21.11 -4.47
CA VAL A 245 13.38 -21.80 -5.32
C VAL A 245 14.10 -22.81 -6.21
N LYS A 246 13.71 -24.09 -6.11
CA LYS A 246 14.28 -25.24 -6.86
C LYS A 246 13.32 -25.77 -7.93
#